data_58ff2d6204fd9624dd7398dec1ab47b3
#
_entry.id   58ff2d6204fd9624dd7398dec1ab47b3
#
_cell.length_a   1.000
_cell.length_b   1.000
_cell.length_c   1.000
_cell.angle_alpha   90.00
_cell.angle_beta   90.00
_cell.angle_gamma   90.00
#
_symmetry.space_group_name_H-M   'P 1'
#
loop_
_entity.id
_entity.type
_entity.pdbx_description
1 polymer ?
#
loop_
_entity_poly.entity_id
_entity_poly.type
_entity_poly.pdbx_seq_one_letter_code
_entity_poly.pdbx_strand_id
1 'polypeptide(L)'
;IQLDNAGHVTVDGQQMPTAGALFARNKIINGSMEVAQRGTSSTSNGYVSLDRWRNNQSGGTTTFSQETFAAGSEIDSLKNYAKLDVTTSSDYTTIQQRIEDVRTVPAGTITVSFWAKGTAPSGNLAVYLTQNFGTSGSSDVDITAQTVTLTSSWQRFDLQFTIPSISGKTIGAGSFLQVAIGQGSNTGTTAYELNITGVQLEVGEKATPFEHRSFGDELLRCKRYFVRKNAPGYQR
;
A
#
# COMPACT_ATOMS: atom_id res chain seq x y z
N ILE A 1 13.41 28.16 -15.84
CA ILE A 1 12.68 27.15 -16.60
C ILE A 1 13.43 26.95 -17.91
N GLN A 2 13.81 25.71 -18.17
CA GLN A 2 14.51 25.35 -19.41
C GLN A 2 13.81 24.14 -20.04
N LEU A 3 13.93 23.96 -21.35
CA LEU A 3 13.57 22.72 -22.04
C LEU A 3 14.85 21.91 -22.25
N ASP A 4 14.83 20.63 -21.91
CA ASP A 4 15.91 19.74 -22.29
C ASP A 4 15.82 19.35 -23.78
N ASN A 5 16.87 18.66 -24.30
CA ASN A 5 16.90 18.24 -25.69
C ASN A 5 15.81 17.25 -26.10
N ALA A 6 15.06 16.70 -25.13
CA ALA A 6 13.91 15.82 -25.32
C ALA A 6 12.56 16.58 -25.21
N GLY A 7 12.60 17.90 -24.98
CA GLY A 7 11.41 18.74 -24.88
C GLY A 7 10.73 18.73 -23.51
N HIS A 8 11.39 18.23 -22.46
CA HIS A 8 10.86 18.27 -21.11
C HIS A 8 11.18 19.60 -20.45
N VAL A 9 10.22 20.10 -19.69
CA VAL A 9 10.41 21.31 -18.86
C VAL A 9 11.25 20.95 -17.63
N THR A 10 12.32 21.68 -17.40
CA THR A 10 13.17 21.57 -16.21
C THR A 10 13.13 22.87 -15.41
N VAL A 11 13.15 22.77 -14.09
CA VAL A 11 13.33 23.88 -13.15
C VAL A 11 14.49 23.53 -12.24
N ASP A 12 15.49 24.39 -12.18
CA ASP A 12 16.72 24.18 -11.41
C ASP A 12 17.40 22.83 -11.66
N GLY A 13 17.42 22.41 -12.95
CA GLY A 13 17.99 21.13 -13.36
C GLY A 13 17.16 19.89 -13.03
N GLN A 14 16.01 20.06 -12.39
CA GLN A 14 15.07 18.99 -12.13
C GLN A 14 14.03 18.91 -13.26
N GLN A 15 13.87 17.73 -13.84
CA GLN A 15 12.83 17.50 -14.84
C GLN A 15 11.44 17.61 -14.19
N MET A 16 10.62 18.51 -14.72
CA MET A 16 9.22 18.59 -14.28
C MET A 16 8.45 17.39 -14.82
N PRO A 17 7.69 16.70 -13.96
CA PRO A 17 6.81 15.64 -14.43
C PRO A 17 5.84 16.20 -15.48
N THR A 18 5.60 15.45 -16.56
CA THR A 18 4.54 15.80 -17.52
C THR A 18 3.18 15.83 -16.78
N ALA A 19 2.25 16.66 -17.26
CA ALA A 19 0.93 16.78 -16.62
C ALA A 19 0.24 15.43 -16.39
N GLY A 20 0.44 14.45 -17.28
CA GLY A 20 -0.05 13.07 -17.11
C GLY A 20 0.68 12.29 -16.01
N ALA A 21 1.92 12.65 -15.69
CA ALA A 21 2.68 12.03 -14.60
C ALA A 21 2.36 12.65 -13.23
N LEU A 22 1.74 13.84 -13.19
CA LEU A 22 1.30 14.50 -11.96
C LEU A 22 0.01 13.92 -11.40
N PHE A 23 -0.83 13.31 -12.25
CA PHE A 23 -2.10 12.70 -11.85
C PHE A 23 -2.05 11.19 -11.97
N ALA A 24 -2.60 10.49 -10.96
CA ALA A 24 -2.64 9.02 -10.89
C ALA A 24 -1.25 8.33 -10.87
N ARG A 25 -0.22 9.02 -10.36
CA ARG A 25 1.09 8.42 -10.17
C ARG A 25 1.06 7.34 -9.08
N ASN A 26 0.30 7.57 -8.00
CA ASN A 26 0.12 6.56 -6.96
C ASN A 26 -0.78 5.42 -7.45
N LYS A 27 -0.23 4.22 -7.55
CA LYS A 27 -0.96 3.00 -7.94
C LYS A 27 -1.74 2.39 -6.78
N ILE A 28 -1.46 2.82 -5.55
CA ILE A 28 -2.21 2.41 -4.36
C ILE A 28 -3.54 3.16 -4.30
N ILE A 29 -4.61 2.45 -3.96
CA ILE A 29 -5.94 3.00 -3.68
C ILE A 29 -6.12 3.00 -2.16
N ASN A 30 -6.68 4.06 -1.60
CA ASN A 30 -6.86 4.24 -0.17
C ASN A 30 -5.53 4.20 0.61
N GLY A 31 -4.50 4.83 0.05
CA GLY A 31 -3.19 4.94 0.71
C GLY A 31 -3.20 5.86 1.93
N SER A 32 -4.14 6.81 2.00
CA SER A 32 -4.42 7.70 3.14
C SER A 32 -5.24 7.04 4.25
N MET A 33 -5.68 5.79 4.07
CA MET A 33 -6.48 5.02 5.03
C MET A 33 -7.84 5.66 5.39
N GLU A 34 -8.43 6.45 4.49
CA GLU A 34 -9.66 7.22 4.76
C GLU A 34 -10.94 6.42 4.58
N VAL A 35 -10.95 5.42 3.71
CA VAL A 35 -12.16 4.68 3.34
C VAL A 35 -12.23 3.35 4.05
N ALA A 36 -13.31 3.15 4.83
CA ALA A 36 -13.57 1.92 5.60
C ALA A 36 -15.05 1.51 5.53
N GLN A 37 -15.56 1.17 4.34
CA GLN A 37 -16.96 0.84 4.12
C GLN A 37 -17.43 -0.40 4.88
N ARG A 38 -16.53 -1.36 5.15
CA ARG A 38 -16.85 -2.62 5.85
C ARG A 38 -16.90 -2.48 7.37
N GLY A 39 -16.32 -1.41 7.89
CA GLY A 39 -16.15 -1.14 9.31
C GLY A 39 -14.73 -0.69 9.61
N THR A 40 -14.54 -0.10 10.78
CA THR A 40 -13.24 0.49 11.15
C THR A 40 -12.28 -0.47 11.83
N SER A 41 -12.72 -1.68 12.21
CA SER A 41 -11.87 -2.66 12.90
C SER A 41 -12.33 -4.09 12.64
N SER A 42 -11.39 -5.03 12.61
CA SER A 42 -11.65 -6.47 12.52
C SER A 42 -10.44 -7.29 12.95
N THR A 43 -10.71 -8.50 13.47
CA THR A 43 -9.68 -9.52 13.77
C THR A 43 -9.59 -10.61 12.72
N SER A 44 -10.45 -10.59 11.71
CA SER A 44 -10.52 -11.63 10.67
C SER A 44 -9.50 -11.39 9.56
N ASN A 45 -9.12 -12.47 8.89
CA ASN A 45 -8.37 -12.40 7.63
C ASN A 45 -9.23 -11.87 6.48
N GLY A 46 -8.61 -11.23 5.53
CA GLY A 46 -9.26 -10.78 4.30
C GLY A 46 -9.46 -9.27 4.23
N TYR A 47 -10.35 -8.84 3.33
CA TYR A 47 -10.75 -7.43 3.19
C TYR A 47 -11.88 -7.14 4.18
N VAL A 48 -11.56 -6.77 5.39
CA VAL A 48 -12.49 -6.80 6.54
C VAL A 48 -12.73 -5.45 7.21
N SER A 49 -11.85 -4.47 6.99
CA SER A 49 -11.99 -3.11 7.53
C SER A 49 -11.69 -2.06 6.46
N LEU A 50 -10.49 -1.53 6.44
CA LEU A 50 -10.03 -0.56 5.45
C LEU A 50 -10.23 -1.07 4.01
N ASP A 51 -10.89 -0.29 3.20
CA ASP A 51 -11.14 -0.67 1.80
C ASP A 51 -9.83 -0.81 1.03
N ARG A 52 -9.76 -1.82 0.16
CA ARG A 52 -8.59 -2.21 -0.63
C ARG A 52 -7.45 -2.86 0.16
N TRP A 53 -7.43 -2.73 1.49
CA TRP A 53 -6.41 -3.35 2.34
C TRP A 53 -6.90 -4.67 2.90
N ARG A 54 -6.08 -5.69 2.74
CA ARG A 54 -6.35 -7.04 3.23
C ARG A 54 -5.49 -7.32 4.46
N ASN A 55 -6.12 -7.71 5.57
CA ASN A 55 -5.40 -8.36 6.65
C ASN A 55 -5.03 -9.77 6.23
N ASN A 56 -3.76 -10.15 6.34
CA ASN A 56 -3.28 -11.48 5.99
C ASN A 56 -2.35 -11.99 7.07
N GLN A 57 -2.86 -12.97 7.82
CA GLN A 57 -2.14 -13.56 8.96
C GLN A 57 -2.29 -15.08 8.95
N SER A 58 -1.29 -15.78 9.52
CA SER A 58 -1.33 -17.20 9.82
C SER A 58 -1.05 -17.40 11.30
N GLY A 59 -2.02 -18.01 12.01
CA GLY A 59 -1.97 -18.14 13.46
C GLY A 59 -2.09 -16.81 14.18
N GLY A 60 -2.00 -16.82 15.49
CA GLY A 60 -1.99 -15.64 16.33
C GLY A 60 -3.30 -14.86 16.40
N THR A 61 -3.22 -13.67 16.98
CA THR A 61 -4.33 -12.73 17.11
C THR A 61 -3.87 -11.36 16.64
N THR A 62 -4.57 -10.80 15.67
CA THR A 62 -4.28 -9.48 15.10
C THR A 62 -5.55 -8.68 15.00
N THR A 63 -5.52 -7.43 15.46
CA THR A 63 -6.58 -6.45 15.19
C THR A 63 -6.09 -5.50 14.10
N PHE A 64 -6.85 -5.41 13.01
CA PHE A 64 -6.61 -4.47 11.93
C PHE A 64 -7.67 -3.38 11.96
N SER A 65 -7.28 -2.13 12.23
CA SER A 65 -8.20 -1.01 12.43
C SER A 65 -7.80 0.25 11.66
N GLN A 66 -8.81 1.09 11.42
CA GLN A 66 -8.66 2.48 11.02
C GLN A 66 -8.62 3.34 12.28
N GLU A 67 -7.61 4.16 12.39
CA GLU A 67 -7.45 5.14 13.48
C GLU A 67 -7.42 6.55 12.91
N THR A 68 -7.77 7.52 13.74
CA THR A 68 -7.77 8.95 13.37
C THR A 68 -6.71 9.68 14.18
N PHE A 69 -5.94 10.54 13.53
CA PHE A 69 -5.02 11.44 14.23
C PHE A 69 -5.80 12.41 15.13
N ALA A 70 -5.24 12.71 16.31
CA ALA A 70 -5.73 13.84 17.08
C ALA A 70 -5.54 15.14 16.29
N ALA A 71 -6.48 16.07 16.42
CA ALA A 71 -6.39 17.35 15.73
C ALA A 71 -5.07 18.08 16.02
N GLY A 72 -4.38 18.52 14.96
CA GLY A 72 -3.07 19.16 15.04
C GLY A 72 -1.87 18.19 15.16
N SER A 73 -2.12 16.87 15.11
CA SER A 73 -1.07 15.86 15.05
C SER A 73 -1.01 15.10 13.72
N GLU A 74 -1.73 15.60 12.72
CA GLU A 74 -1.76 15.05 11.37
C GLU A 74 -0.37 15.11 10.73
N ILE A 75 -0.06 14.09 9.95
CA ILE A 75 1.18 13.99 9.19
C ILE A 75 0.86 14.21 7.73
N ASP A 76 1.55 15.17 7.09
CA ASP A 76 1.37 15.47 5.68
C ASP A 76 -0.11 15.67 5.30
N SER A 77 -0.89 16.32 6.19
CA SER A 77 -2.34 16.51 6.08
C SER A 77 -3.19 15.24 6.01
N LEU A 78 -2.61 14.08 6.35
CA LEU A 78 -3.30 12.80 6.44
C LEU A 78 -4.09 12.73 7.76
N LYS A 79 -5.37 12.38 7.68
CA LYS A 79 -6.29 12.37 8.84
C LYS A 79 -6.39 11.01 9.51
N ASN A 80 -6.12 9.95 8.76
CA ASN A 80 -6.29 8.58 9.21
C ASN A 80 -5.02 7.76 9.01
N TYR A 81 -4.90 6.70 9.79
CA TYR A 81 -3.87 5.68 9.61
C TYR A 81 -4.44 4.29 9.87
N ALA A 82 -3.79 3.27 9.35
CA ALA A 82 -4.07 1.89 9.68
C ALA A 82 -3.24 1.48 10.89
N LYS A 83 -3.86 0.77 11.84
CA LYS A 83 -3.18 0.10 12.94
C LYS A 83 -3.30 -1.41 12.77
N LEU A 84 -2.17 -2.08 12.81
CA LEU A 84 -2.07 -3.53 12.89
C LEU A 84 -1.52 -3.85 14.27
N ASP A 85 -2.39 -4.33 15.17
CA ASP A 85 -2.05 -4.69 16.55
C ASP A 85 -1.98 -6.21 16.64
N VAL A 86 -0.76 -6.72 16.69
CA VAL A 86 -0.46 -8.15 16.72
C VAL A 86 -0.13 -8.54 18.15
N THR A 87 -1.07 -9.18 18.84
CA THR A 87 -0.89 -9.63 20.22
C THR A 87 -0.18 -10.98 20.31
N THR A 88 -0.43 -11.86 19.35
CA THR A 88 0.32 -13.09 19.15
C THR A 88 0.46 -13.35 17.65
N SER A 89 1.69 -13.58 17.20
CA SER A 89 1.97 -13.91 15.80
C SER A 89 2.62 -15.29 15.74
N SER A 90 2.25 -16.13 14.79
CA SER A 90 2.88 -17.44 14.63
C SER A 90 3.80 -17.50 13.42
N ASP A 91 3.27 -17.26 12.21
CA ASP A 91 4.05 -17.40 10.98
C ASP A 91 4.29 -16.05 10.30
N TYR A 92 3.20 -15.36 9.94
CA TYR A 92 3.26 -14.07 9.27
C TYR A 92 2.05 -13.22 9.59
N THR A 93 2.23 -11.91 9.55
CA THR A 93 1.14 -10.93 9.64
C THR A 93 1.50 -9.73 8.78
N THR A 94 0.69 -9.49 7.74
CA THR A 94 0.90 -8.39 6.79
C THR A 94 -0.42 -7.71 6.46
N ILE A 95 -0.37 -6.43 6.16
CA ILE A 95 -1.40 -5.75 5.38
C ILE A 95 -1.01 -5.81 3.91
N GLN A 96 -1.98 -6.06 3.05
CA GLN A 96 -1.72 -6.27 1.63
C GLN A 96 -2.65 -5.45 0.76
N GLN A 97 -2.11 -4.95 -0.35
CA GLN A 97 -2.94 -4.46 -1.44
C GLN A 97 -2.55 -5.15 -2.75
N ARG A 98 -3.54 -5.56 -3.52
CA ARG A 98 -3.40 -6.13 -4.85
C ARG A 98 -3.76 -5.10 -5.89
N ILE A 99 -2.79 -4.68 -6.66
CA ILE A 99 -2.95 -3.75 -7.78
C ILE A 99 -3.33 -4.58 -9.00
N GLU A 100 -4.54 -4.43 -9.46
CA GLU A 100 -5.07 -5.07 -10.66
C GLU A 100 -4.52 -4.36 -11.89
N ASP A 101 -4.05 -4.97 -12.75
CA ASP A 101 -3.53 -6.18 -13.33
C ASP A 101 -1.99 -6.15 -13.19
N VAL A 102 -1.30 -7.28 -13.34
CA VAL A 102 0.17 -7.35 -13.28
C VAL A 102 0.86 -6.41 -14.29
N ARG A 103 0.17 -6.05 -15.38
CA ARG A 103 0.62 -5.09 -16.42
C ARG A 103 0.51 -3.62 -16.02
N THR A 104 -0.20 -3.31 -14.94
CA THR A 104 -0.43 -1.91 -14.50
C THR A 104 0.86 -1.22 -14.07
N VAL A 105 1.84 -2.00 -13.62
CA VAL A 105 3.14 -1.51 -13.23
C VAL A 105 4.17 -2.08 -14.21
N PRO A 106 4.84 -1.22 -15.01
CA PRO A 106 5.83 -1.67 -15.99
C PRO A 106 7.06 -2.27 -15.32
N ALA A 107 7.81 -3.09 -16.07
CA ALA A 107 9.15 -3.52 -15.67
C ALA A 107 10.08 -2.32 -15.48
N GLY A 108 11.01 -2.43 -14.52
CA GLY A 108 11.95 -1.37 -14.16
C GLY A 108 11.81 -0.94 -12.71
N THR A 109 12.39 0.19 -12.38
CA THR A 109 12.40 0.68 -10.99
C THR A 109 11.07 1.30 -10.60
N ILE A 110 10.59 0.91 -9.42
CA ILE A 110 9.48 1.56 -8.73
C ILE A 110 9.92 1.98 -7.33
N THR A 111 9.21 2.92 -6.76
CA THR A 111 9.40 3.34 -5.36
C THR A 111 8.11 3.14 -4.58
N VAL A 112 8.20 2.45 -3.44
CA VAL A 112 7.13 2.36 -2.44
C VAL A 112 7.48 3.29 -1.30
N SER A 113 6.62 4.25 -0.98
CA SER A 113 6.81 5.15 0.15
C SER A 113 5.61 5.14 1.09
N PHE A 114 5.85 5.39 2.37
CA PHE A 114 4.82 5.43 3.40
C PHE A 114 5.33 6.10 4.67
N TRP A 115 4.40 6.55 5.51
CA TRP A 115 4.68 6.93 6.88
C TRP A 115 4.35 5.76 7.81
N ALA A 116 5.26 5.46 8.73
CA ALA A 116 5.03 4.41 9.73
C ALA A 116 5.68 4.72 11.07
N LYS A 117 5.11 4.14 12.13
CA LYS A 117 5.68 4.03 13.47
C LYS A 117 5.22 2.73 14.12
N GLY A 118 5.89 2.34 15.18
CA GLY A 118 5.47 1.19 15.97
C GLY A 118 6.65 0.42 16.55
N THR A 119 6.35 -0.81 16.96
CA THR A 119 7.35 -1.79 17.39
C THR A 119 7.33 -2.92 16.38
N ALA A 120 8.46 -3.30 15.85
CA ALA A 120 8.52 -4.44 14.93
C ALA A 120 9.28 -5.60 15.60
N PRO A 121 8.94 -6.86 15.27
CA PRO A 121 9.74 -8.00 15.69
C PRO A 121 11.18 -7.81 15.23
N SER A 122 12.12 -8.01 16.12
CA SER A 122 13.56 -7.80 15.85
C SER A 122 13.89 -6.38 15.31
N GLY A 123 13.01 -5.38 15.52
CA GLY A 123 13.20 -4.01 15.06
C GLY A 123 12.88 -3.75 13.59
N ASN A 124 12.59 -4.76 12.79
CA ASN A 124 12.46 -4.62 11.34
C ASN A 124 11.05 -4.95 10.84
N LEU A 125 10.51 -4.04 10.03
CA LEU A 125 9.31 -4.24 9.24
C LEU A 125 9.73 -4.55 7.80
N ALA A 126 9.13 -5.56 7.18
CA ALA A 126 9.43 -5.90 5.79
C ALA A 126 8.35 -5.44 4.81
N VAL A 127 8.78 -5.08 3.62
CA VAL A 127 7.93 -4.79 2.46
C VAL A 127 8.23 -5.84 1.39
N TYR A 128 7.20 -6.52 0.96
CA TYR A 128 7.24 -7.61 -0.03
C TYR A 128 6.45 -7.20 -1.27
N LEU A 129 6.95 -7.58 -2.42
CA LEU A 129 6.27 -7.43 -3.70
C LEU A 129 6.21 -8.78 -4.41
N THR A 130 5.07 -9.10 -5.01
CA THR A 130 4.87 -10.34 -5.77
C THR A 130 4.10 -10.04 -7.04
N GLN A 131 4.63 -10.42 -8.21
CA GLN A 131 3.87 -10.48 -9.45
C GLN A 131 3.10 -11.79 -9.47
N ASN A 132 1.77 -11.73 -9.39
CA ASN A 132 0.88 -12.88 -9.55
C ASN A 132 0.26 -12.85 -10.94
N PHE A 133 0.42 -13.93 -11.69
CA PHE A 133 -0.02 -14.02 -13.08
C PHE A 133 -1.44 -14.55 -13.25
N GLY A 134 -2.16 -14.75 -12.15
CA GLY A 134 -3.57 -15.13 -12.16
C GLY A 134 -3.82 -16.62 -12.43
N THR A 135 -5.10 -16.96 -12.51
CA THR A 135 -5.53 -18.35 -12.74
C THR A 135 -5.08 -18.82 -14.10
N SER A 136 -4.44 -19.97 -14.16
CA SER A 136 -3.83 -20.55 -15.39
C SER A 136 -2.72 -19.68 -16.00
N GLY A 137 -2.18 -18.73 -15.24
CA GLY A 137 -1.00 -17.96 -15.62
C GLY A 137 0.31 -18.65 -15.27
N SER A 138 1.41 -17.98 -15.54
CA SER A 138 2.74 -18.39 -15.10
C SER A 138 2.84 -18.41 -13.57
N SER A 139 3.83 -19.10 -13.02
CA SER A 139 4.13 -19.06 -11.58
C SER A 139 4.44 -17.64 -11.12
N ASP A 140 4.11 -17.36 -9.88
CA ASP A 140 4.39 -16.08 -9.22
C ASP A 140 5.88 -15.75 -9.27
N VAL A 141 6.18 -14.47 -9.29
CA VAL A 141 7.54 -13.94 -9.17
C VAL A 141 7.62 -13.06 -7.96
N ASP A 142 8.33 -13.53 -6.95
CA ASP A 142 8.63 -12.75 -5.76
C ASP A 142 9.81 -11.81 -6.01
N ILE A 143 9.66 -10.58 -5.57
CA ILE A 143 10.68 -9.54 -5.67
C ILE A 143 11.37 -9.44 -4.31
N THR A 144 12.69 -9.32 -4.31
CA THR A 144 13.49 -9.27 -3.08
C THR A 144 12.91 -8.27 -2.08
N ALA A 145 12.52 -8.78 -0.92
CA ALA A 145 11.96 -7.97 0.15
C ALA A 145 12.98 -6.95 0.67
N GLN A 146 12.49 -5.79 1.10
CA GLN A 146 13.29 -4.80 1.80
C GLN A 146 12.74 -4.57 3.19
N THR A 147 13.60 -4.17 4.12
CA THR A 147 13.24 -3.95 5.52
C THR A 147 13.51 -2.51 5.93
N VAL A 148 12.68 -2.02 6.87
CA VAL A 148 12.87 -0.74 7.54
C VAL A 148 12.83 -0.96 9.06
N THR A 149 13.57 -0.15 9.80
CA THR A 149 13.53 -0.18 11.27
C THR A 149 12.48 0.81 11.76
N LEU A 150 11.47 0.32 12.47
CA LEU A 150 10.45 1.16 13.09
C LEU A 150 10.93 1.77 14.40
N THR A 151 10.41 2.96 14.69
CA THR A 151 10.53 3.63 15.98
C THR A 151 9.16 4.00 16.52
N SER A 152 9.10 4.46 17.76
CA SER A 152 7.86 4.97 18.37
C SER A 152 7.36 6.30 17.74
N SER A 153 8.18 6.95 16.93
CA SER A 153 7.85 8.20 16.24
C SER A 153 7.53 7.94 14.77
N TRP A 154 6.60 8.69 14.22
CA TRP A 154 6.31 8.64 12.79
C TRP A 154 7.53 9.02 11.95
N GLN A 155 7.85 8.18 11.00
CA GLN A 155 8.92 8.38 10.03
C GLN A 155 8.41 8.06 8.63
N ARG A 156 8.91 8.79 7.64
CA ARG A 156 8.69 8.47 6.24
C ARG A 156 9.77 7.52 5.76
N PHE A 157 9.34 6.47 5.09
CA PHE A 157 10.20 5.50 4.42
C PHE A 157 9.97 5.54 2.92
N ASP A 158 11.02 5.33 2.16
CA ASP A 158 10.98 5.11 0.71
C ASP A 158 11.91 3.96 0.35
N LEU A 159 11.38 3.01 -0.41
CA LEU A 159 12.06 1.77 -0.79
C LEU A 159 11.95 1.58 -2.30
N GLN A 160 13.09 1.33 -2.95
CA GLN A 160 13.14 1.08 -4.37
C GLN A 160 13.12 -0.42 -4.66
N PHE A 161 12.33 -0.82 -5.65
CA PHE A 161 12.25 -2.22 -6.10
C PHE A 161 12.42 -2.28 -7.61
N THR A 162 13.00 -3.35 -8.10
CA THR A 162 13.07 -3.63 -9.53
C THR A 162 11.98 -4.64 -9.90
N ILE A 163 11.00 -4.20 -10.68
CA ILE A 163 9.94 -5.06 -11.21
C ILE A 163 10.48 -5.84 -12.40
N PRO A 164 10.48 -7.17 -12.35
CA PRO A 164 10.92 -8.00 -13.46
C PRO A 164 10.03 -7.87 -14.70
N SER A 165 10.61 -8.12 -15.87
CA SER A 165 9.85 -8.16 -17.12
C SER A 165 8.85 -9.33 -17.12
N ILE A 166 7.67 -9.08 -17.64
CA ILE A 166 6.62 -10.10 -17.87
C ILE A 166 6.70 -10.70 -19.27
N SER A 167 7.74 -10.37 -20.04
CA SER A 167 7.97 -10.98 -21.37
C SER A 167 8.07 -12.50 -21.26
N GLY A 168 7.36 -13.23 -22.12
CA GLY A 168 7.31 -14.69 -22.09
C GLY A 168 6.44 -15.29 -20.99
N LYS A 169 5.76 -14.48 -20.19
CA LYS A 169 4.81 -14.95 -19.16
C LYS A 169 3.41 -15.11 -19.75
N THR A 170 2.71 -16.14 -19.32
CA THR A 170 1.27 -16.29 -19.56
C THR A 170 0.51 -15.55 -18.48
N ILE A 171 -0.38 -14.64 -18.87
CA ILE A 171 -1.19 -13.85 -17.94
C ILE A 171 -2.61 -14.44 -17.94
N GLY A 172 -2.99 -15.00 -16.81
CA GLY A 172 -4.31 -15.57 -16.59
C GLY A 172 -5.28 -14.55 -15.97
N ALA A 173 -6.50 -15.01 -15.69
CA ALA A 173 -7.53 -14.17 -15.11
C ALA A 173 -7.20 -13.78 -13.68
N GLY A 174 -7.45 -12.50 -13.35
CA GLY A 174 -7.25 -11.97 -12.00
C GLY A 174 -5.79 -11.77 -11.60
N SER A 175 -4.89 -11.55 -12.56
CA SER A 175 -3.47 -11.21 -12.29
C SER A 175 -3.35 -9.89 -11.52
N PHE A 176 -2.29 -9.74 -10.72
CA PHE A 176 -2.05 -8.53 -9.92
C PHE A 176 -0.57 -8.38 -9.53
N LEU A 177 -0.19 -7.16 -9.19
CA LEU A 177 1.00 -6.91 -8.38
C LEU A 177 0.56 -6.77 -6.93
N GLN A 178 1.10 -7.59 -6.03
CA GLN A 178 0.85 -7.49 -4.60
C GLN A 178 1.92 -6.63 -3.94
N VAL A 179 1.48 -5.72 -3.06
CA VAL A 179 2.31 -5.04 -2.07
C VAL A 179 1.89 -5.55 -0.71
N ALA A 180 2.81 -6.09 0.07
CA ALA A 180 2.57 -6.58 1.43
C ALA A 180 3.54 -5.91 2.40
N ILE A 181 3.03 -5.41 3.52
CA ILE A 181 3.81 -4.70 4.53
C ILE A 181 3.53 -5.33 5.89
N GLY A 182 4.58 -5.72 6.60
CA GLY A 182 4.43 -6.37 7.90
C GLY A 182 5.54 -7.37 8.18
N GLN A 183 5.20 -8.37 8.96
CA GLN A 183 6.08 -9.49 9.30
C GLN A 183 5.84 -10.65 8.35
N GLY A 184 6.86 -11.10 7.64
CA GLY A 184 6.82 -12.30 6.80
C GLY A 184 7.03 -13.60 7.58
N SER A 185 6.97 -14.72 6.86
CA SER A 185 7.24 -16.04 7.42
C SER A 185 8.64 -16.12 8.05
N ASN A 186 8.75 -16.85 9.14
CA ASN A 186 10.02 -17.14 9.85
C ASN A 186 10.68 -15.95 10.58
N THR A 187 9.99 -14.85 10.83
CA THR A 187 10.56 -13.71 11.57
C THR A 187 10.27 -13.75 13.07
N GLY A 188 9.66 -14.84 13.57
CA GLY A 188 9.41 -15.07 14.99
C GLY A 188 7.98 -14.73 15.43
N THR A 189 7.64 -15.17 16.64
CA THR A 189 6.30 -15.10 17.24
C THR A 189 6.14 -13.92 18.20
N THR A 190 6.71 -12.77 17.88
CA THR A 190 6.70 -11.61 18.78
C THR A 190 5.49 -10.73 18.50
N ALA A 191 4.79 -10.31 19.54
CA ALA A 191 3.78 -9.27 19.46
C ALA A 191 4.39 -7.96 18.98
N TYR A 192 3.67 -7.21 18.14
CA TYR A 192 4.11 -5.91 17.63
C TYR A 192 2.94 -5.01 17.25
N GLU A 193 3.22 -3.73 17.15
CA GLU A 193 2.27 -2.74 16.64
C GLU A 193 2.88 -2.04 15.44
N LEU A 194 2.09 -1.96 14.36
CA LEU A 194 2.38 -1.16 13.18
C LEU A 194 1.28 -0.12 12.99
N ASN A 195 1.66 1.14 12.96
CA ASN A 195 0.81 2.25 12.51
C ASN A 195 1.36 2.74 11.18
N ILE A 196 0.52 2.83 10.14
CA ILE A 196 0.95 3.16 8.78
C ILE A 196 -0.08 4.01 8.04
N THR A 197 0.39 4.97 7.27
CA THR A 197 -0.44 5.81 6.40
C THR A 197 0.37 6.40 5.24
N GLY A 198 -0.29 7.08 4.30
CA GLY A 198 0.36 7.72 3.17
C GLY A 198 1.09 6.75 2.27
N VAL A 199 0.53 5.55 2.09
CA VAL A 199 1.17 4.51 1.26
C VAL A 199 1.03 4.86 -0.21
N GLN A 200 2.16 4.90 -0.89
CA GLN A 200 2.26 5.28 -2.30
C GLN A 200 3.21 4.34 -3.03
N LEU A 201 2.82 3.88 -4.22
CA LEU A 201 3.65 3.16 -5.17
C LEU A 201 3.71 3.94 -6.46
N GLU A 202 4.91 4.32 -6.86
CA GLU A 202 5.20 5.13 -8.05
C GLU A 202 6.19 4.43 -8.97
N VAL A 203 6.07 4.68 -10.27
CA VAL A 203 7.10 4.28 -11.23
C VAL A 203 8.24 5.31 -11.17
N GLY A 204 9.47 4.83 -11.03
CA GLY A 204 10.68 5.66 -10.95
C GLY A 204 11.46 5.44 -9.66
N GLU A 205 12.59 6.15 -9.56
CA GLU A 205 13.59 5.95 -8.52
C GLU A 205 13.40 6.82 -7.28
N LYS A 206 12.49 7.78 -7.31
CA LYS A 206 12.31 8.75 -6.23
C LYS A 206 10.89 8.77 -5.71
N ALA A 207 10.75 8.76 -4.39
CA ALA A 207 9.48 9.05 -3.74
C ALA A 207 9.16 10.55 -3.88
N THR A 208 7.98 10.84 -4.41
CA THR A 208 7.45 12.21 -4.42
C THR A 208 6.58 12.47 -3.18
N PRO A 209 6.18 13.72 -2.88
CA PRO A 209 5.17 13.97 -1.85
C PRO A 209 3.91 13.15 -2.09
N PHE A 210 3.23 12.76 -1.00
CA PHE A 210 2.02 11.93 -1.10
C PHE A 210 0.98 12.56 -2.04
N GLU A 211 0.42 11.75 -2.95
CA GLU A 211 -0.65 12.19 -3.85
C GLU A 211 -1.98 12.22 -3.10
N HIS A 212 -2.33 13.39 -2.56
CA HIS A 212 -3.64 13.58 -1.94
C HIS A 212 -4.75 13.53 -2.98
N ARG A 213 -5.77 12.74 -2.69
CA ARG A 213 -7.01 12.68 -3.46
C ARG A 213 -8.17 13.11 -2.57
N SER A 214 -9.22 13.66 -3.17
CA SER A 214 -10.43 13.95 -2.40
C SER A 214 -11.04 12.64 -1.86
N PHE A 215 -11.71 12.71 -0.71
CA PHE A 215 -12.44 11.55 -0.16
C PHE A 215 -13.42 10.95 -1.19
N GLY A 216 -14.09 11.81 -1.96
CA GLY A 216 -15.03 11.38 -3.01
C GLY A 216 -14.36 10.55 -4.09
N ASP A 217 -13.19 10.99 -4.58
CA ASP A 217 -12.42 10.27 -5.61
C ASP A 217 -11.90 8.94 -5.06
N GLU A 218 -11.38 8.94 -3.83
CA GLU A 218 -10.87 7.73 -3.21
C GLU A 218 -11.98 6.71 -2.95
N LEU A 219 -13.15 7.18 -2.46
CA LEU A 219 -14.33 6.35 -2.28
C LEU A 219 -14.83 5.76 -3.62
N LEU A 220 -14.82 6.55 -4.70
CA LEU A 220 -15.22 6.06 -6.02
C LEU A 220 -14.29 4.94 -6.51
N ARG A 221 -12.99 5.08 -6.31
CA ARG A 221 -12.00 4.03 -6.62
C ARG A 221 -12.22 2.77 -5.80
N CYS A 222 -12.53 2.91 -4.51
CA CYS A 222 -12.84 1.80 -3.62
C CYS A 222 -14.14 1.09 -4.02
N LYS A 223 -15.18 1.84 -4.43
CA LYS A 223 -16.47 1.30 -4.87
C LYS A 223 -16.38 0.41 -6.11
N ARG A 224 -15.33 0.50 -6.92
CA ARG A 224 -15.08 -0.45 -8.01
C ARG A 224 -14.91 -1.89 -7.49
N TYR A 225 -14.47 -2.06 -6.26
CA TYR A 225 -14.16 -3.37 -5.66
C TYR A 225 -15.15 -3.78 -4.58
N PHE A 226 -15.76 -2.82 -3.91
CA PHE A 226 -16.75 -3.07 -2.87
C PHE A 226 -17.69 -1.88 -2.72
N VAL A 227 -18.98 -2.19 -2.70
CA VAL A 227 -20.06 -1.22 -2.42
C VAL A 227 -20.87 -1.75 -1.26
N ARG A 228 -20.91 -1.01 -0.15
CA ARG A 228 -21.88 -1.28 0.90
C ARG A 228 -23.25 -0.79 0.43
N LYS A 229 -24.18 -1.70 0.15
CA LYS A 229 -25.59 -1.35 -0.05
C LYS A 229 -26.18 -0.99 1.31
N ASN A 230 -26.81 0.16 1.42
CA ASN A 230 -27.61 0.48 2.60
C ASN A 230 -28.66 -0.62 2.76
N ALA A 231 -28.87 -1.08 4.00
CA ALA A 231 -29.97 -2.01 4.28
C ALA A 231 -31.29 -1.38 3.75
N PRO A 232 -32.17 -2.18 3.12
CA PRO A 232 -33.46 -1.65 2.68
C PRO A 232 -34.22 -1.14 3.90
N GLY A 233 -34.50 0.16 3.96
CA GLY A 233 -35.26 0.75 5.08
C GLY A 233 -35.07 2.22 5.37
N TYR A 234 -34.09 2.90 4.77
CA TYR A 234 -33.94 4.36 4.90
C TYR A 234 -33.98 5.03 3.53
N GLN A 235 -35.16 5.26 3.03
CA GLN A 235 -35.42 6.35 2.08
C GLN A 235 -35.71 7.60 2.93
N ARG A 236 -34.87 8.63 2.80
CA ARG A 236 -35.21 10.02 3.08
C ARG A 236 -35.01 10.82 1.81
#